data_dd6b54bd85a850f14ef2d03f141dd82e
#
_entry.id   dd6b54bd85a850f14ef2d03f141dd82e
#
_cell.length_a   1.000
_cell.length_b   1.000
_cell.length_c   1.000
_cell.angle_alpha   90.00
_cell.angle_beta   90.00
_cell.angle_gamma   90.00
#
_symmetry.space_group_name_H-M   'P 1'
#
loop_
_entity.id
_entity.type
_entity.pdbx_description
1 polymer ?
#
loop_
_entity_poly.entity_id
_entity_poly.type
_entity_poly.pdbx_seq_one_letter_code
_entity_poly.pdbx_strand_id
1 'polypeptide(L)'
;MMTSLVSAQTKLVSLLGDSYSIYEVFVTPSTNELWYYAKNVPQKTDVQNVGQTWWHQIIRENGWRLCVNNSYSGATISYTGYDGNDYSARSFNTRMTELGQPDIIFVFGTTNDSWAGTPIGEYK
;
A
#
# COMPACT_ATOMS: atom_id res chain seq x y z
N MET A 1 43.60 14.32 3.22
CA MET A 1 42.76 13.22 3.69
C MET A 1 41.41 13.29 2.96
N MET A 2 41.19 12.35 2.06
CA MET A 2 39.91 12.30 1.34
C MET A 2 38.91 11.51 2.19
N THR A 3 37.97 12.22 2.78
CA THR A 3 36.78 11.58 3.33
C THR A 3 35.90 11.19 2.16
N SER A 4 35.82 9.91 1.84
CA SER A 4 34.76 9.42 0.95
C SER A 4 33.45 9.57 1.69
N LEU A 5 32.64 10.54 1.23
CA LEU A 5 31.23 10.58 1.59
C LEU A 5 30.57 9.37 0.90
N VAL A 6 30.45 8.28 1.63
CA VAL A 6 29.51 7.24 1.22
C VAL A 6 28.11 7.81 1.45
N SER A 7 27.56 8.42 0.42
CA SER A 7 26.14 8.75 0.44
C SER A 7 25.37 7.44 0.55
N ALA A 8 24.61 7.26 1.62
CA ALA A 8 23.67 6.16 1.71
C ALA A 8 22.80 6.17 0.44
N GLN A 9 22.85 5.09 -0.34
CA GLN A 9 22.00 4.94 -1.52
C GLN A 9 20.54 5.05 -1.10
N THR A 10 19.82 5.95 -1.74
CA THR A 10 18.38 6.07 -1.57
C THR A 10 17.71 4.76 -2.01
N LYS A 11 16.99 4.13 -1.09
CA LYS A 11 16.23 2.92 -1.39
C LYS A 11 14.90 3.28 -2.04
N LEU A 12 14.50 2.47 -3.01
CA LEU A 12 13.17 2.51 -3.60
C LEU A 12 12.26 1.55 -2.85
N VAL A 13 11.08 2.03 -2.48
CA VAL A 13 10.11 1.28 -1.69
C VAL A 13 8.82 1.12 -2.47
N SER A 14 8.30 -0.08 -2.54
CA SER A 14 6.95 -0.34 -3.04
C SER A 14 6.04 -0.87 -1.94
N LEU A 15 4.77 -0.59 -2.10
CA LEU A 15 3.73 -0.96 -1.15
C LEU A 15 2.71 -1.86 -1.82
N LEU A 16 2.33 -2.91 -1.13
CA LEU A 16 1.19 -3.75 -1.44
C LEU A 16 0.26 -3.72 -0.23
N GLY A 17 -0.83 -3.00 -0.33
CA GLY A 17 -1.68 -2.72 0.81
C GLY A 17 -3.17 -2.64 0.51
N ASP A 18 -3.91 -2.32 1.55
CA ASP A 18 -5.35 -2.07 1.51
C ASP A 18 -5.67 -0.58 1.75
N SER A 19 -6.85 -0.28 2.30
CA SER A 19 -7.30 1.08 2.58
C SER A 19 -6.35 1.89 3.46
N TYR A 20 -5.67 1.27 4.41
CA TYR A 20 -4.73 1.96 5.31
C TYR A 20 -3.45 2.44 4.61
N SER A 21 -3.19 1.95 3.42
CA SER A 21 -1.96 2.26 2.67
C SER A 21 -2.22 3.11 1.42
N ILE A 22 -3.47 3.28 1.01
CA ILE A 22 -3.81 4.02 -0.21
C ILE A 22 -4.02 5.50 0.10
N TYR A 23 -3.45 6.36 -0.76
CA TYR A 23 -3.66 7.80 -0.72
C TYR A 23 -3.75 8.35 -2.14
N GLU A 24 -4.75 9.22 -2.39
CA GLU A 24 -4.96 9.84 -3.70
C GLU A 24 -3.66 10.45 -4.24
N VAL A 25 -3.45 10.37 -5.55
CA VAL A 25 -2.26 10.84 -6.29
C VAL A 25 -1.03 9.92 -6.14
N PHE A 26 -0.89 9.21 -5.03
CA PHE A 26 0.28 8.37 -4.75
C PHE A 26 0.05 6.88 -5.04
N VAL A 27 -1.01 6.54 -5.75
CA VAL A 27 -1.39 5.16 -6.05
C VAL A 27 -1.23 4.83 -7.54
N THR A 28 -0.76 3.64 -7.82
CA THR A 28 -0.62 3.11 -9.19
C THR A 28 -1.14 1.66 -9.25
N PRO A 29 -2.07 1.36 -10.15
CA PRO A 29 -2.75 2.26 -11.07
C PRO A 29 -3.71 3.24 -10.37
N SER A 30 -3.93 4.40 -10.97
CA SER A 30 -4.80 5.44 -10.42
C SER A 30 -6.30 5.05 -10.38
N THR A 31 -6.65 3.93 -10.96
CA THR A 31 -7.99 3.35 -10.96
C THR A 31 -8.31 2.55 -9.71
N ASN A 32 -7.32 2.27 -8.86
CA ASN A 32 -7.56 1.58 -7.60
C ASN A 32 -8.47 2.39 -6.69
N GLU A 33 -9.40 1.73 -6.03
CA GLU A 33 -10.36 2.38 -5.14
C GLU A 33 -9.64 3.05 -3.97
N LEU A 34 -9.97 4.32 -3.72
CA LEU A 34 -9.33 5.17 -2.73
C LEU A 34 -9.99 5.07 -1.36
N TRP A 35 -9.23 5.40 -0.32
CA TRP A 35 -9.72 5.60 1.05
C TRP A 35 -9.32 6.97 1.61
N TYR A 36 -8.08 7.39 1.41
CA TYR A 36 -7.60 8.72 1.78
C TYR A 36 -7.49 9.61 0.56
N TYR A 37 -7.98 10.85 0.67
CA TYR A 37 -8.08 11.80 -0.42
C TYR A 37 -7.22 13.03 -0.17
N ALA A 38 -6.62 13.57 -1.24
CA ALA A 38 -5.77 14.75 -1.18
C ALA A 38 -6.54 16.06 -1.01
N LYS A 39 -7.81 16.10 -1.39
CA LYS A 39 -8.68 17.27 -1.26
C LYS A 39 -9.61 17.09 -0.08
N ASN A 40 -10.07 18.22 0.48
CA ASN A 40 -11.03 18.28 1.57
C ASN A 40 -12.36 17.61 1.22
N VAL A 41 -12.37 16.32 1.20
CA VAL A 41 -13.58 15.52 1.31
C VAL A 41 -13.82 15.37 2.81
N PRO A 42 -15.07 15.42 3.31
CA PRO A 42 -15.35 15.16 4.71
C PRO A 42 -14.70 13.83 5.11
N GLN A 43 -13.54 13.94 5.76
CA GLN A 43 -12.72 12.76 6.09
C GLN A 43 -13.40 12.02 7.24
N LYS A 44 -13.66 10.77 7.03
CA LYS A 44 -14.08 9.84 8.09
C LYS A 44 -12.92 9.39 8.96
N THR A 45 -11.72 9.89 8.68
CA THR A 45 -10.48 9.46 9.28
C THR A 45 -9.67 10.66 9.75
N ASP A 46 -8.67 10.42 10.55
CA ASP A 46 -7.72 11.41 11.05
C ASP A 46 -6.55 11.67 10.09
N VAL A 47 -6.46 10.95 8.97
CA VAL A 47 -5.45 11.18 7.93
C VAL A 47 -5.93 12.32 7.02
N GLN A 48 -5.29 13.49 7.17
CA GLN A 48 -5.63 14.73 6.45
C GLN A 48 -4.66 15.05 5.30
N ASN A 49 -3.48 14.44 5.29
CA ASN A 49 -2.48 14.62 4.25
C ASN A 49 -1.57 13.38 4.16
N VAL A 50 -0.85 13.26 3.07
CA VAL A 50 0.02 12.10 2.81
C VAL A 50 1.08 11.89 3.88
N GLY A 51 1.58 12.96 4.49
CA GLY A 51 2.60 12.89 5.54
C GLY A 51 2.13 12.17 6.80
N GLN A 52 0.83 11.98 6.98
CA GLN A 52 0.24 11.25 8.10
C GLN A 52 0.05 9.76 7.82
N THR A 53 0.26 9.32 6.58
CA THR A 53 0.23 7.89 6.28
C THR A 53 1.45 7.20 6.86
N TRP A 54 1.26 5.97 7.33
CA TRP A 54 2.33 5.20 7.98
C TRP A 54 3.55 5.01 7.07
N TRP A 55 3.32 4.70 5.79
CA TRP A 55 4.38 4.44 4.83
C TRP A 55 5.16 5.70 4.45
N HIS A 56 4.48 6.85 4.34
CA HIS A 56 5.15 8.10 4.03
C HIS A 56 6.09 8.54 5.15
N GLN A 57 5.68 8.32 6.40
CA GLN A 57 6.53 8.59 7.56
C GLN A 57 7.81 7.75 7.52
N ILE A 58 7.69 6.44 7.26
CA ILE A 58 8.85 5.54 7.16
C ILE A 58 9.79 5.96 6.03
N ILE A 59 9.24 6.22 4.85
CA ILE A 59 10.02 6.65 3.68
C ILE A 59 10.77 7.94 3.99
N ARG A 60 10.08 8.94 4.55
CA ARG A 60 10.67 10.23 4.90
C ARG A 60 11.78 10.10 5.95
N GLU A 61 11.55 9.38 7.01
CA GLU A 61 12.50 9.21 8.12
C GLU A 61 13.79 8.51 7.68
N ASN A 62 13.71 7.65 6.68
CA ASN A 62 14.87 6.91 6.16
C ASN A 62 15.52 7.57 4.93
N GLY A 63 14.97 8.66 4.42
CA GLY A 63 15.46 9.28 3.19
C GLY A 63 15.24 8.41 1.95
N TRP A 64 14.26 7.53 1.99
CA TRP A 64 13.90 6.65 0.87
C TRP A 64 12.94 7.33 -0.11
N ARG A 65 12.62 6.64 -1.20
CA ARG A 65 11.71 7.12 -2.23
C ARG A 65 10.65 6.06 -2.53
N LEU A 66 9.44 6.53 -2.81
CA LEU A 66 8.36 5.66 -3.28
C LEU A 66 8.64 5.22 -4.73
N CYS A 67 8.62 3.91 -4.97
CA CYS A 67 8.63 3.31 -6.30
C CYS A 67 7.18 3.17 -6.80
N VAL A 68 6.43 2.25 -6.21
CA VAL A 68 5.02 2.00 -6.54
C VAL A 68 4.23 1.80 -5.25
N ASN A 69 3.10 2.48 -5.13
CA ASN A 69 2.09 2.14 -4.14
C ASN A 69 0.91 1.48 -4.86
N ASN A 70 0.88 0.17 -4.88
CA ASN A 70 -0.22 -0.61 -5.44
C ASN A 70 -1.16 -1.09 -4.33
N SER A 71 -1.69 -0.14 -3.57
CA SER A 71 -2.72 -0.41 -2.58
C SER A 71 -4.11 -0.26 -3.18
N TYR A 72 -5.09 -0.91 -2.58
CA TYR A 72 -6.47 -0.91 -3.05
C TYR A 72 -7.41 -0.97 -1.85
N SER A 73 -8.32 0.00 -1.72
CA SER A 73 -9.28 0.01 -0.62
C SER A 73 -10.16 -1.24 -0.63
N GLY A 74 -10.37 -1.83 0.54
CA GLY A 74 -11.16 -3.05 0.68
C GLY A 74 -10.49 -4.33 0.20
N ALA A 75 -9.25 -4.26 -0.26
CA ALA A 75 -8.56 -5.43 -0.80
C ALA A 75 -8.30 -6.51 0.26
N THR A 76 -8.43 -7.75 -0.17
CA THR A 76 -8.10 -8.96 0.59
C THR A 76 -6.85 -9.61 0.00
N ILE A 77 -6.14 -10.39 0.79
CA ILE A 77 -5.06 -11.24 0.29
C ILE A 77 -5.66 -12.35 -0.57
N SER A 78 -6.74 -12.97 -0.08
CA SER A 78 -7.51 -13.97 -0.80
C SER A 78 -8.27 -13.37 -1.99
N TYR A 79 -8.86 -14.24 -2.79
CA TYR A 79 -9.74 -13.82 -3.90
C TYR A 79 -11.17 -13.53 -3.45
N THR A 80 -11.53 -13.90 -2.23
CA THR A 80 -12.86 -13.66 -1.64
C THR A 80 -12.81 -12.36 -0.82
N GLY A 81 -13.71 -11.43 -1.11
CA GLY A 81 -13.84 -10.16 -0.41
C GLY A 81 -14.57 -10.28 0.92
N TYR A 82 -14.47 -9.21 1.73
CA TYR A 82 -15.11 -9.14 3.05
C TYR A 82 -16.65 -9.22 2.98
N ASP A 83 -17.24 -8.97 1.83
CA ASP A 83 -18.66 -9.09 1.55
C ASP A 83 -19.06 -10.43 0.88
N GLY A 84 -18.10 -11.35 0.72
CA GLY A 84 -18.28 -12.64 0.07
C GLY A 84 -18.23 -12.60 -1.45
N ASN A 85 -18.01 -11.44 -2.05
CA ASN A 85 -17.89 -11.31 -3.50
C ASN A 85 -16.50 -11.66 -4.01
N ASP A 86 -16.37 -11.82 -5.33
CA ASP A 86 -15.10 -12.04 -6.02
C ASP A 86 -14.26 -10.76 -6.01
N TYR A 87 -13.17 -10.77 -5.26
CA TYR A 87 -12.19 -9.69 -5.19
C TYR A 87 -10.88 -10.03 -5.88
N SER A 88 -10.88 -11.03 -6.76
CA SER A 88 -9.65 -11.48 -7.44
C SER A 88 -8.92 -10.35 -8.16
N ALA A 89 -9.64 -9.40 -8.77
CA ALA A 89 -9.03 -8.26 -9.46
C ALA A 89 -8.29 -7.30 -8.52
N ARG A 90 -8.71 -7.18 -7.26
CA ARG A 90 -8.09 -6.33 -6.24
C ARG A 90 -7.26 -7.10 -5.21
N SER A 91 -7.21 -8.42 -5.30
CA SER A 91 -6.46 -9.26 -4.38
C SER A 91 -4.97 -8.92 -4.37
N PHE A 92 -4.33 -9.06 -3.22
CA PHE A 92 -2.88 -8.94 -3.09
C PHE A 92 -2.16 -9.90 -4.03
N ASN A 93 -2.65 -11.13 -4.13
CA ASN A 93 -2.09 -12.15 -5.03
C ASN A 93 -2.07 -11.71 -6.49
N THR A 94 -3.07 -10.99 -6.94
CA THR A 94 -3.16 -10.47 -8.31
C THR A 94 -2.23 -9.28 -8.53
N ARG A 95 -2.12 -8.38 -7.54
CA ARG A 95 -1.37 -7.13 -7.67
C ARG A 95 0.12 -7.23 -7.33
N MET A 96 0.54 -8.31 -6.69
CA MET A 96 1.93 -8.49 -6.24
C MET A 96 2.96 -8.49 -7.35
N THR A 97 2.57 -8.69 -8.60
CA THR A 97 3.45 -8.64 -9.77
C THR A 97 3.62 -7.24 -10.35
N GLU A 98 2.87 -6.26 -9.87
CA GLU A 98 2.81 -4.89 -10.40
C GLU A 98 3.39 -3.89 -9.40
N LEU A 99 4.59 -4.17 -8.89
CA LEU A 99 5.25 -3.37 -7.87
C LEU A 99 6.51 -2.65 -8.38
N GLY A 100 6.74 -2.64 -9.70
CA GLY A 100 7.95 -2.06 -10.28
C GLY A 100 9.20 -2.84 -9.91
N GLN A 101 10.30 -2.14 -9.71
CA GLN A 101 11.58 -2.72 -9.32
C GLN A 101 12.13 -2.03 -8.06
N PRO A 102 11.49 -2.23 -6.91
CA PRO A 102 11.92 -1.64 -5.66
C PRO A 102 13.10 -2.41 -5.04
N ASP A 103 13.78 -1.74 -4.11
CA ASP A 103 14.73 -2.40 -3.20
C ASP A 103 14.00 -3.06 -2.02
N ILE A 104 12.87 -2.48 -1.60
CA ILE A 104 12.09 -2.91 -0.43
C ILE A 104 10.62 -2.98 -0.82
N ILE A 105 9.95 -4.03 -0.40
CA ILE A 105 8.49 -4.15 -0.51
C ILE A 105 7.90 -4.24 0.88
N PHE A 106 6.95 -3.36 1.19
CA PHE A 106 6.10 -3.49 2.37
C PHE A 106 4.76 -4.09 1.97
N VAL A 107 4.37 -5.14 2.68
CA VAL A 107 3.05 -5.75 2.56
C VAL A 107 2.29 -5.47 3.84
N PHE A 108 1.16 -4.77 3.71
CA PHE A 108 0.30 -4.44 4.85
C PHE A 108 -1.14 -4.79 4.51
N GLY A 109 -1.66 -5.85 5.11
CA GLY A 109 -2.98 -6.37 4.81
C GLY A 109 -3.52 -7.29 5.89
N THR A 110 -4.48 -8.12 5.52
CA THR A 110 -5.24 -9.06 6.33
C THR A 110 -6.45 -8.49 7.07
N THR A 111 -6.57 -7.20 7.23
CA THR A 111 -7.71 -6.58 7.92
C THR A 111 -9.05 -7.01 7.29
N ASN A 112 -9.16 -6.88 5.98
CA ASN A 112 -10.38 -7.25 5.27
C ASN A 112 -10.61 -8.76 5.21
N ASP A 113 -9.54 -9.55 5.15
CA ASP A 113 -9.62 -11.01 5.24
C ASP A 113 -10.15 -11.46 6.61
N SER A 114 -9.72 -10.79 7.67
CA SER A 114 -10.20 -11.07 9.04
C SER A 114 -11.71 -10.82 9.16
N TRP A 115 -12.21 -9.74 8.55
CA TRP A 115 -13.64 -9.45 8.54
C TRP A 115 -14.45 -10.42 7.69
N ALA A 116 -13.86 -10.89 6.61
CA ALA A 116 -14.48 -11.91 5.73
C ALA A 116 -14.56 -13.28 6.40
N GLY A 117 -13.77 -13.54 7.43
CA GLY A 117 -13.65 -14.87 8.02
C GLY A 117 -13.05 -15.87 7.03
N THR A 118 -12.17 -15.40 6.14
CA THR A 118 -11.61 -16.20 5.05
C THR A 118 -10.81 -17.38 5.58
N PRO A 119 -11.06 -18.61 5.09
CA PRO A 119 -10.28 -19.78 5.47
C PRO A 119 -8.81 -19.63 5.12
N ILE A 120 -7.92 -20.06 6.02
CA ILE A 120 -6.45 -19.99 5.82
C ILE A 120 -6.01 -20.65 4.50
N GLY A 121 -6.74 -21.66 4.02
CA GLY A 121 -6.46 -22.31 2.75
C GLY A 121 -6.47 -21.44 1.51
N GLU A 122 -7.14 -20.30 1.57
CA GLU A 122 -7.22 -19.33 0.46
C GLU A 122 -6.00 -18.39 0.36
N TYR A 123 -5.09 -18.45 1.32
CA TYR A 123 -3.85 -17.64 1.32
C TYR A 123 -2.69 -18.32 0.58
N LYS A 124 -2.93 -19.36 -0.15
CA LYS A 124 -1.90 -20.12 -0.86
C LYS A 124 -1.51 -19.48 -2.18
#